data_9d1acc6c70c76edd1acb863e5be18528
#
_entry.id   9d1acc6c70c76edd1acb863e5be18528
#
_cell.length_a   1.000
_cell.length_b   1.000
_cell.length_c   1.000
_cell.angle_alpha   90.00
_cell.angle_beta   90.00
_cell.angle_gamma   90.00
#
_symmetry.space_group_name_H-M   'P 1'
#
loop_
_entity.id
_entity.type
_entity.pdbx_description
1 polymer ?
#
loop_
_entity_poly.entity_id
_entity_poly.type
_entity_poly.pdbx_seq_one_letter_code
_entity_poly.pdbx_strand_id
1 'polypeptide(L)'
;MVVPDSVVFDAEPLIAHADDEPGSDVVEEYLDAVAVEDTAGYASCVNLAEIRYTIARKYDRTTADEYLDWLTDLGIETVEVGDSWQEASEYILRYDPALGDSFALATAEEIEATLLVGDDDYDEVFDVPVDRFRDGSA
;
A
#
# COMPACT_ATOMS: atom_id res chain seq x y z
N MET A 1 -8.27 10.64 -13.98
CA MET A 1 -8.14 9.35 -13.29
C MET A 1 -9.29 9.18 -12.31
N VAL A 2 -9.86 7.98 -12.26
CA VAL A 2 -10.91 7.65 -11.27
C VAL A 2 -10.26 6.88 -10.12
N VAL A 3 -10.34 7.43 -8.92
CA VAL A 3 -9.85 6.75 -7.72
C VAL A 3 -10.96 5.85 -7.17
N PRO A 4 -10.69 4.56 -6.90
CA PRO A 4 -11.69 3.66 -6.33
C PRO A 4 -12.24 4.14 -4.99
N ASP A 5 -13.43 3.63 -4.61
CA ASP A 5 -14.08 4.00 -3.35
C ASP A 5 -13.30 3.55 -2.12
N SER A 6 -12.55 2.47 -2.23
CA SER A 6 -11.68 1.99 -1.16
C SER A 6 -10.37 1.45 -1.73
N VAL A 7 -9.27 1.80 -1.09
CA VAL A 7 -7.91 1.47 -1.56
C VAL A 7 -7.07 0.99 -0.39
N VAL A 8 -6.41 -0.16 -0.59
CA VAL A 8 -5.31 -0.60 0.27
C VAL A 8 -4.01 -0.18 -0.39
N PHE A 9 -3.15 0.50 0.35
CA PHE A 9 -1.84 0.93 -0.13
C PHE A 9 -0.80 -0.12 0.24
N ASP A 10 -0.15 -0.71 -0.77
CA ASP A 10 1.07 -1.47 -0.54
C ASP A 10 2.17 -0.51 -0.04
N ALA A 11 3.26 -1.03 0.49
CA ALA A 11 4.34 -0.19 1.01
C ALA A 11 5.00 0.63 -0.09
N GLU A 12 5.24 0.05 -1.25
CA GLU A 12 6.00 0.69 -2.33
C GLU A 12 5.42 2.04 -2.78
N PRO A 13 4.11 2.18 -3.05
CA PRO A 13 3.58 3.49 -3.45
C PRO A 13 3.77 4.56 -2.37
N LEU A 14 3.63 4.21 -1.10
CA LEU A 14 3.80 5.19 -0.03
C LEU A 14 5.28 5.55 0.18
N ILE A 15 6.18 4.59 0.02
CA ILE A 15 7.63 4.87 0.05
C ILE A 15 8.01 5.78 -1.12
N ALA A 16 7.51 5.51 -2.32
CA ALA A 16 7.76 6.34 -3.49
C ALA A 16 7.23 7.77 -3.30
N HIS A 17 6.07 7.91 -2.67
CA HIS A 17 5.50 9.22 -2.36
C HIS A 17 6.38 9.98 -1.35
N ALA A 18 6.80 9.32 -0.29
CA ALA A 18 7.66 9.93 0.73
C ALA A 18 9.01 10.38 0.17
N ASP A 19 9.52 9.65 -0.80
CA ASP A 19 10.86 9.87 -1.36
C ASP A 19 10.85 10.57 -2.72
N ASP A 20 9.68 11.07 -3.13
CA ASP A 20 9.48 11.80 -4.39
C ASP A 20 10.02 11.03 -5.61
N GLU A 21 9.77 9.74 -5.66
CA GLU A 21 10.15 8.87 -6.76
C GLU A 21 9.18 8.99 -7.95
N PRO A 22 9.53 8.47 -9.14
CA PRO A 22 8.62 8.47 -10.28
C PRO A 22 7.27 7.84 -9.93
N GLY A 23 6.18 8.51 -10.29
CA GLY A 23 4.82 8.08 -9.99
C GLY A 23 4.26 8.65 -8.70
N SER A 24 5.05 9.38 -7.92
CA SER A 24 4.57 9.98 -6.67
C SER A 24 3.38 10.91 -6.85
N ASP A 25 3.28 11.58 -8.00
CA ASP A 25 2.14 12.43 -8.32
C ASP A 25 0.83 11.63 -8.44
N VAL A 26 0.89 10.41 -8.94
CA VAL A 26 -0.27 9.52 -8.99
C VAL A 26 -0.69 9.10 -7.58
N VAL A 27 0.26 8.72 -6.75
CA VAL A 27 0.00 8.37 -5.33
C VAL A 27 -0.63 9.56 -4.61
N GLU A 28 -0.13 10.78 -4.88
CA GLU A 28 -0.69 12.03 -4.32
C GLU A 28 -2.17 12.16 -4.65
N GLU A 29 -2.60 11.82 -5.87
CA GLU A 29 -4.03 11.88 -6.23
C GLU A 29 -4.87 10.93 -5.40
N TYR A 30 -4.38 9.71 -5.12
CA TYR A 30 -5.05 8.77 -4.24
C TYR A 30 -5.14 9.30 -2.80
N LEU A 31 -4.04 9.86 -2.31
CA LEU A 31 -4.00 10.43 -0.95
C LEU A 31 -4.91 11.66 -0.83
N ASP A 32 -4.97 12.50 -1.86
CA ASP A 32 -5.90 13.63 -1.88
C ASP A 32 -7.36 13.17 -1.79
N ALA A 33 -7.70 12.09 -2.49
CA ALA A 33 -9.04 11.52 -2.43
C ALA A 33 -9.37 11.00 -1.03
N VAL A 34 -8.39 10.42 -0.34
CA VAL A 34 -8.57 9.99 1.06
C VAL A 34 -8.75 11.20 1.97
N ALA A 35 -7.96 12.25 1.78
CA ALA A 35 -8.01 13.45 2.61
C ALA A 35 -9.37 14.17 2.55
N VAL A 36 -10.02 14.15 1.38
CA VAL A 36 -11.34 14.77 1.21
C VAL A 36 -12.49 13.78 1.43
N GLU A 37 -12.18 12.58 1.90
CA GLU A 37 -13.16 11.54 2.26
C GLU A 37 -13.97 11.00 1.07
N ASP A 38 -13.45 11.13 -0.15
CA ASP A 38 -14.04 10.52 -1.35
C ASP A 38 -13.65 9.04 -1.46
N THR A 39 -12.55 8.66 -0.83
CA THR A 39 -12.01 7.29 -0.84
C THR A 39 -11.65 6.88 0.58
N ALA A 40 -11.98 5.64 0.96
CA ALA A 40 -11.49 5.05 2.20
C ALA A 40 -10.09 4.46 1.93
N GLY A 41 -9.10 4.89 2.70
CA GLY A 41 -7.71 4.46 2.54
C GLY A 41 -7.23 3.60 3.70
N TYR A 42 -6.51 2.52 3.37
CA TYR A 42 -6.06 1.54 4.36
C TYR A 42 -4.63 1.10 4.08
N ALA A 43 -3.92 0.71 5.13
CA ALA A 43 -2.63 0.03 5.01
C ALA A 43 -2.51 -1.00 6.12
N SER A 44 -2.01 -2.20 5.79
CA SER A 44 -1.79 -3.21 6.82
C SER A 44 -0.64 -2.80 7.74
N CYS A 45 -0.67 -3.27 8.99
CA CYS A 45 0.41 -2.97 9.92
C CYS A 45 1.75 -3.55 9.45
N VAL A 46 1.75 -4.63 8.68
CA VAL A 46 2.98 -5.17 8.08
C VAL A 46 3.56 -4.17 7.08
N ASN A 47 2.72 -3.59 6.22
CA ASN A 47 3.18 -2.61 5.24
C ASN A 47 3.63 -1.31 5.91
N LEU A 48 2.97 -0.89 7.00
CA LEU A 48 3.43 0.27 7.77
C LEU A 48 4.82 0.03 8.37
N ALA A 49 5.09 -1.19 8.85
CA ALA A 49 6.42 -1.55 9.34
C ALA A 49 7.47 -1.44 8.23
N GLU A 50 7.14 -1.91 7.02
CA GLU A 50 8.05 -1.79 5.89
C GLU A 50 8.34 -0.33 5.53
N ILE A 51 7.31 0.50 5.51
CA ILE A 51 7.46 1.94 5.24
C ILE A 51 8.40 2.55 6.29
N ARG A 52 8.15 2.25 7.57
CA ARG A 52 8.92 2.82 8.66
C ARG A 52 10.41 2.46 8.56
N TYR A 53 10.73 1.17 8.44
CA TYR A 53 12.14 0.79 8.45
C TYR A 53 12.85 1.23 7.17
N THR A 54 12.16 1.29 6.03
CA THR A 54 12.76 1.74 4.78
C THR A 54 13.13 3.22 4.85
N ILE A 55 12.21 4.06 5.31
CA ILE A 55 12.46 5.50 5.44
C ILE A 55 13.50 5.76 6.54
N ALA A 56 13.41 5.04 7.67
CA ALA A 56 14.35 5.22 8.78
C ALA A 56 15.78 4.84 8.39
N ARG A 57 15.95 3.79 7.57
CA ARG A 57 17.27 3.40 7.08
C ARG A 57 17.87 4.42 6.11
N LYS A 58 17.03 5.03 5.29
CA LYS A 58 17.47 6.01 4.30
C LYS A 58 17.73 7.39 4.93
N TYR A 59 16.93 7.77 5.89
CA TYR A 59 16.99 9.06 6.55
C TYR A 59 17.21 8.90 8.05
N ASP A 60 16.11 8.84 8.83
CA ASP A 60 16.15 8.60 10.27
C ASP A 60 14.75 8.20 10.79
N ARG A 61 14.69 7.77 12.05
CA ARG A 61 13.43 7.35 12.69
C ARG A 61 12.42 8.49 12.79
N THR A 62 12.88 9.67 13.10
CA THR A 62 12.01 10.84 13.24
C THR A 62 11.30 11.15 11.93
N THR A 63 12.02 11.15 10.81
CA THR A 63 11.44 11.35 9.48
C THR A 63 10.40 10.29 9.16
N ALA A 64 10.70 9.03 9.45
CA ALA A 64 9.76 7.93 9.22
C ALA A 64 8.48 8.10 10.05
N ASP A 65 8.62 8.41 11.33
CA ASP A 65 7.48 8.58 12.24
C ASP A 65 6.62 9.79 11.85
N GLU A 66 7.24 10.89 11.44
CA GLU A 66 6.51 12.07 10.96
C GLU A 66 5.68 11.76 9.73
N TYR A 67 6.22 11.00 8.79
CA TYR A 67 5.48 10.60 7.59
C TYR A 67 4.29 9.69 7.94
N LEU A 68 4.50 8.71 8.82
CA LEU A 68 3.42 7.81 9.24
C LEU A 68 2.33 8.55 10.01
N ASP A 69 2.70 9.48 10.88
CA ASP A 69 1.74 10.33 11.60
C ASP A 69 0.92 11.17 10.61
N TRP A 70 1.60 11.71 9.59
CA TRP A 70 0.92 12.48 8.54
C TRP A 70 -0.09 11.62 7.78
N LEU A 71 0.26 10.37 7.44
CA LEU A 71 -0.67 9.45 6.78
C LEU A 71 -1.91 9.17 7.64
N THR A 72 -1.69 8.96 8.94
CA THR A 72 -2.78 8.70 9.88
C THR A 72 -3.70 9.93 9.99
N ASP A 73 -3.12 11.12 10.11
CA ASP A 73 -3.88 12.37 10.20
C ASP A 73 -4.66 12.66 8.93
N LEU A 74 -4.12 12.25 7.78
CA LEU A 74 -4.78 12.39 6.49
C LEU A 74 -6.03 11.52 6.38
N GLY A 75 -6.05 10.36 7.05
CA GLY A 75 -7.18 9.44 7.04
C GLY A 75 -6.85 8.00 6.66
N ILE A 76 -5.57 7.67 6.49
CA ILE A 76 -5.18 6.26 6.25
C ILE A 76 -5.43 5.46 7.53
N GLU A 77 -6.23 4.41 7.42
CA GLU A 77 -6.58 3.55 8.54
C GLU A 77 -5.66 2.33 8.56
N THR A 78 -5.09 2.05 9.74
CA THR A 78 -4.26 0.86 9.93
C THR A 78 -5.14 -0.37 10.04
N VAL A 79 -4.82 -1.41 9.27
CA VAL A 79 -5.52 -2.70 9.36
C VAL A 79 -4.64 -3.70 10.11
N GLU A 80 -5.19 -4.23 11.20
CA GLU A 80 -4.55 -5.29 11.97
C GLU A 80 -4.54 -6.57 11.13
N VAL A 81 -3.43 -7.30 11.13
CA VAL A 81 -3.32 -8.49 10.29
C VAL A 81 -3.91 -9.75 10.92
N GLY A 82 -4.12 -9.77 12.24
CA GLY A 82 -4.86 -10.84 12.93
C GLY A 82 -4.69 -12.22 12.31
N ASP A 83 -5.78 -12.74 11.75
CA ASP A 83 -5.81 -14.05 11.10
C ASP A 83 -5.38 -14.00 9.62
N SER A 84 -5.03 -12.84 9.09
CA SER A 84 -4.65 -12.66 7.68
C SER A 84 -3.40 -13.42 7.27
N TRP A 85 -2.62 -13.91 8.23
CA TRP A 85 -1.41 -14.66 7.94
C TRP A 85 -1.68 -15.93 7.14
N GLN A 86 -2.83 -16.58 7.34
CA GLN A 86 -3.19 -17.77 6.56
C GLN A 86 -3.43 -17.41 5.10
N GLU A 87 -4.23 -16.38 4.85
CA GLU A 87 -4.52 -15.94 3.48
C GLU A 87 -3.27 -15.39 2.80
N ALA A 88 -2.43 -14.66 3.54
CA ALA A 88 -1.16 -14.17 3.01
C ALA A 88 -0.27 -15.34 2.56
N SER A 89 -0.21 -16.42 3.36
CA SER A 89 0.57 -17.60 2.99
C SER A 89 0.02 -18.28 1.73
N GLU A 90 -1.31 -18.28 1.55
CA GLU A 90 -1.92 -18.83 0.34
C GLU A 90 -1.54 -18.02 -0.90
N TYR A 91 -1.46 -16.69 -0.80
CA TYR A 91 -0.98 -15.85 -1.90
C TYR A 91 0.46 -16.18 -2.28
N ILE A 92 1.32 -16.43 -1.28
CA ILE A 92 2.71 -16.83 -1.53
C ILE A 92 2.75 -18.18 -2.26
N LEU A 93 1.93 -19.14 -1.85
CA LEU A 93 1.90 -20.45 -2.48
C LEU A 93 1.38 -20.41 -3.91
N ARG A 94 0.45 -19.49 -4.22
CA ARG A 94 -0.14 -19.38 -5.56
C ARG A 94 0.70 -18.53 -6.52
N TYR A 95 1.26 -17.43 -6.06
CA TYR A 95 1.87 -16.42 -6.94
C TYR A 95 3.31 -16.06 -6.58
N ASP A 96 3.79 -16.50 -5.43
CA ASP A 96 5.15 -16.25 -4.93
C ASP A 96 5.54 -14.76 -4.80
N PRO A 97 4.66 -13.88 -4.28
CA PRO A 97 5.04 -12.50 -4.00
C PRO A 97 5.92 -12.42 -2.76
N ALA A 98 6.52 -11.25 -2.53
CA ALA A 98 7.22 -10.97 -1.28
C ALA A 98 6.24 -11.04 -0.10
N LEU A 99 6.75 -11.25 1.11
CA LEU A 99 5.92 -11.39 2.30
C LEU A 99 5.02 -10.18 2.53
N GLY A 100 5.57 -8.96 2.45
CA GLY A 100 4.78 -7.73 2.62
C GLY A 100 3.68 -7.60 1.58
N ASP A 101 3.99 -7.92 0.32
CA ASP A 101 3.03 -7.89 -0.78
C ASP A 101 1.87 -8.87 -0.53
N SER A 102 2.18 -10.05 0.04
CA SER A 102 1.17 -11.05 0.34
C SER A 102 0.18 -10.57 1.41
N PHE A 103 0.67 -9.84 2.41
CA PHE A 103 -0.20 -9.24 3.42
C PHE A 103 -1.05 -8.09 2.85
N ALA A 104 -0.51 -7.32 1.90
CA ALA A 104 -1.29 -6.29 1.20
C ALA A 104 -2.43 -6.92 0.40
N LEU A 105 -2.15 -8.01 -0.32
CA LEU A 105 -3.17 -8.76 -1.07
C LEU A 105 -4.25 -9.31 -0.12
N ALA A 106 -3.85 -9.96 0.96
CA ALA A 106 -4.79 -10.52 1.93
C ALA A 106 -5.67 -9.44 2.56
N THR A 107 -5.09 -8.28 2.87
CA THR A 107 -5.84 -7.15 3.42
C THR A 107 -6.86 -6.62 2.42
N ALA A 108 -6.47 -6.44 1.16
CA ALA A 108 -7.37 -5.96 0.11
C ALA A 108 -8.53 -6.92 -0.11
N GLU A 109 -8.27 -8.23 -0.10
CA GLU A 109 -9.31 -9.25 -0.22
C GLU A 109 -10.29 -9.19 0.95
N GLU A 110 -9.77 -9.10 2.17
CA GLU A 110 -10.59 -9.08 3.39
C GLU A 110 -11.55 -7.91 3.43
N ILE A 111 -11.10 -6.71 3.08
CA ILE A 111 -11.93 -5.51 3.12
C ILE A 111 -12.58 -5.18 1.77
N GLU A 112 -12.39 -6.03 0.77
CA GLU A 112 -12.97 -5.87 -0.57
C GLU A 112 -12.59 -4.53 -1.21
N ALA A 113 -11.30 -4.19 -1.13
CA ALA A 113 -10.76 -2.94 -1.66
C ALA A 113 -9.84 -3.18 -2.86
N THR A 114 -9.58 -2.12 -3.62
CA THR A 114 -8.56 -2.15 -4.67
C THR A 114 -7.18 -2.00 -4.02
N LEU A 115 -6.21 -2.78 -4.49
CA LEU A 115 -4.83 -2.68 -4.02
C LEU A 115 -4.01 -1.77 -4.94
N LEU A 116 -3.36 -0.75 -4.38
CA LEU A 116 -2.45 0.12 -5.12
C LEU A 116 -1.02 -0.38 -4.95
N VAL A 117 -0.37 -0.69 -6.08
CA VAL A 117 0.97 -1.30 -6.13
C VAL A 117 1.87 -0.54 -7.10
N GLY A 118 3.16 -0.89 -7.12
CA GLY A 118 4.15 -0.18 -7.92
C GLY A 118 4.74 -0.94 -9.09
N ASP A 119 4.64 -2.26 -9.13
CA ASP A 119 5.35 -3.05 -10.15
C ASP A 119 4.46 -4.09 -10.82
N ASP A 120 5.07 -4.91 -11.69
CA ASP A 120 4.38 -5.88 -12.52
C ASP A 120 4.19 -7.25 -11.85
N ASP A 121 4.65 -7.42 -10.60
CA ASP A 121 4.60 -8.70 -9.90
C ASP A 121 3.16 -9.18 -9.65
N TYR A 122 2.19 -8.30 -9.86
CA TYR A 122 0.77 -8.59 -9.64
C TYR A 122 -0.01 -8.90 -10.91
N ASP A 123 0.65 -9.02 -12.06
CA ASP A 123 -0.03 -9.22 -13.36
C ASP A 123 -0.85 -10.48 -13.42
N GLU A 124 -0.46 -11.53 -12.69
CA GLU A 124 -1.15 -12.80 -12.67
C GLU A 124 -2.14 -12.95 -11.51
N VAL A 125 -2.30 -11.92 -10.68
CA VAL A 125 -3.22 -11.95 -9.54
C VAL A 125 -4.58 -11.41 -9.98
N PHE A 126 -5.60 -12.24 -9.88
CA PHE A 126 -6.96 -11.90 -10.27
C PHE A 126 -7.95 -11.92 -9.10
N ASP A 127 -7.48 -12.25 -7.89
CA ASP A 127 -8.32 -12.39 -6.70
C ASP A 127 -8.80 -11.05 -6.15
N VAL A 128 -8.03 -9.98 -6.41
CA VAL A 128 -8.37 -8.62 -5.99
C VAL A 128 -8.12 -7.66 -7.15
N PRO A 129 -8.88 -6.55 -7.24
CA PRO A 129 -8.56 -5.52 -8.22
C PRO A 129 -7.25 -4.81 -7.83
N VAL A 130 -6.39 -4.59 -8.81
CA VAL A 130 -5.06 -4.00 -8.62
C VAL A 130 -4.92 -2.78 -9.49
N ASP A 131 -4.51 -1.64 -8.90
CA ASP A 131 -4.13 -0.43 -9.60
C ASP A 131 -2.63 -0.23 -9.46
N ARG A 132 -2.01 0.35 -10.47
CA ARG A 132 -0.59 0.70 -10.43
C ARG A 132 -0.41 2.20 -10.39
N PHE A 133 0.50 2.66 -9.55
CA PHE A 133 0.81 4.09 -9.49
C PHE A 133 1.87 4.50 -10.50
N ARG A 134 2.58 3.53 -11.10
CA ARG A 134 3.56 3.81 -12.15
C ARG A 134 3.65 2.63 -13.13
N ASP A 135 4.22 2.91 -14.31
CA ASP A 135 4.49 1.94 -15.33
C ASP A 135 5.73 1.12 -14.92
N GLY A 136 5.61 -0.20 -14.85
CA GLY A 136 6.71 -1.09 -14.49
C GLY A 136 7.84 -1.15 -15.51
N SER A 137 7.68 -0.51 -16.66
CA SER A 137 8.69 -0.51 -17.73
C SER A 137 9.76 0.56 -17.55
N ALA A 138 9.61 1.45 -16.59
CA ALA A 138 10.53 2.57 -16.40
C ALA A 138 11.83 2.17 -15.74
#